data_b2d00b9ff99d12445c61015fd634aa99
#
_entry.id   b2d00b9ff99d12445c61015fd634aa99
#
_cell.length_a   1.000
_cell.length_b   1.000
_cell.length_c   1.000
_cell.angle_alpha   90.00
_cell.angle_beta   90.00
_cell.angle_gamma   90.00
#
_symmetry.space_group_name_H-M   'P 1'
#
loop_
_entity.id
_entity.type
_entity.pdbx_description
1 polymer ?
#
loop_
_entity_poly.entity_id
_entity_poly.type
_entity_poly.pdbx_seq_one_letter_code
_entity_poly.pdbx_strand_id
1 'polypeptide(L)'
;MLLHAHGVDTLRKTQDMDFGVMVRDWGIFDALRDALIAGGEFEAVSNDAVHKLSHKNSQYPLDIVPFGGVERADRTLAWPPDEHTVFDCFGMHEAMQASHQVRLPEGVSLNVASIPALALLKITAWHDRRLTFRGRDAPDLLLYLRHYFDCVGYDHAATHHADLFDAEDFDHEETSARLLGRDMLQLMDAPATR
;
A
#
# COMPACT_ATOMS: atom_id res chain seq x y z
N MET A 1 -7.97 7.91 1.56
CA MET A 1 -8.44 8.15 0.17
C MET A 1 -9.25 6.98 -0.39
N LEU A 2 -8.77 5.70 -0.34
CA LEU A 2 -9.51 4.57 -0.87
C LEU A 2 -10.87 4.35 -0.17
N LEU A 3 -10.95 4.48 1.14
CA LEU A 3 -12.20 4.40 1.90
C LEU A 3 -13.25 5.42 1.42
N HIS A 4 -12.85 6.63 1.05
CA HIS A 4 -13.76 7.63 0.46
C HIS A 4 -14.34 7.18 -0.89
N ALA A 5 -13.56 6.44 -1.70
CA ALA A 5 -14.05 5.89 -2.96
C ALA A 5 -15.17 4.87 -2.74
N HIS A 6 -15.22 4.25 -1.56
CA HIS A 6 -16.28 3.34 -1.11
C HIS A 6 -17.37 4.02 -0.28
N GLY A 7 -17.41 5.36 -0.24
CA GLY A 7 -18.44 6.11 0.49
C GLY A 7 -18.22 6.26 1.99
N VAL A 8 -17.08 5.79 2.51
CA VAL A 8 -16.72 5.94 3.93
C VAL A 8 -16.03 7.28 4.14
N ASP A 9 -16.66 8.20 4.85
CA ASP A 9 -16.08 9.49 5.16
C ASP A 9 -15.07 9.36 6.32
N THR A 10 -13.81 9.61 6.01
CA THR A 10 -12.74 9.67 7.00
C THR A 10 -12.22 11.09 7.08
N LEU A 11 -12.03 11.62 8.27
CA LEU A 11 -11.46 12.97 8.48
C LEU A 11 -9.96 13.05 8.13
N ARG A 12 -9.35 11.96 7.70
CA ARG A 12 -7.93 11.92 7.33
C ARG A 12 -7.73 12.31 5.87
N LYS A 13 -6.78 13.22 5.67
CA LYS A 13 -6.31 13.61 4.33
C LYS A 13 -4.97 12.91 4.05
N THR A 14 -4.83 12.36 2.85
CA THR A 14 -3.54 11.91 2.33
C THR A 14 -2.66 13.14 2.09
N GLN A 15 -1.42 13.09 2.56
CA GLN A 15 -0.45 14.19 2.45
C GLN A 15 0.69 13.87 1.48
N ASP A 16 0.74 12.64 0.98
CA ASP A 16 1.77 12.07 0.13
C ASP A 16 1.15 11.09 -0.87
N MET A 17 1.88 10.78 -1.92
CA MET A 17 1.56 9.69 -2.84
C MET A 17 2.68 8.66 -2.77
N ASP A 18 2.31 7.41 -2.47
CA ASP A 18 3.22 6.28 -2.44
C ASP A 18 3.02 5.42 -3.68
N PHE A 19 4.09 5.17 -4.43
CA PHE A 19 4.09 4.28 -5.58
C PHE A 19 5.05 3.11 -5.36
N GLY A 20 4.53 1.90 -5.37
CA GLY A 20 5.34 0.70 -5.53
C GLY A 20 5.66 0.49 -7.01
N VAL A 21 6.94 0.35 -7.36
CA VAL A 21 7.37 0.10 -8.74
C VAL A 21 8.17 -1.20 -8.81
N MET A 22 7.66 -2.17 -9.57
CA MET A 22 8.40 -3.40 -9.81
C MET A 22 9.51 -3.12 -10.81
N VAL A 23 10.75 -3.32 -10.39
CA VAL A 23 11.94 -3.13 -11.23
C VAL A 23 12.80 -4.39 -11.27
N ARG A 24 13.53 -4.58 -12.36
CA ARG A 24 14.44 -5.70 -12.50
C ARG A 24 15.76 -5.48 -11.76
N ASP A 25 16.23 -4.26 -11.70
CA ASP A 25 17.49 -3.87 -11.07
C ASP A 25 17.50 -2.39 -10.71
N TRP A 26 18.51 -1.96 -9.94
CA TRP A 26 18.69 -0.57 -9.51
C TRP A 26 18.88 0.41 -10.67
N GLY A 27 19.51 -0.02 -11.78
CA GLY A 27 19.70 0.84 -12.95
C GLY A 27 18.39 1.26 -13.59
N ILE A 28 17.37 0.37 -13.58
CA ILE A 28 16.01 0.72 -14.05
C ILE A 28 15.33 1.70 -13.10
N PHE A 29 15.51 1.54 -11.79
CA PHE A 29 14.98 2.47 -10.81
C PHE A 29 15.58 3.88 -10.95
N ASP A 30 16.90 3.96 -11.07
CA ASP A 30 17.63 5.23 -11.26
C ASP A 30 17.19 5.91 -12.56
N ALA A 31 17.06 5.18 -13.66
CA ALA A 31 16.58 5.71 -14.92
C ALA A 31 15.15 6.26 -14.84
N LEU A 32 14.25 5.59 -14.10
CA LEU A 32 12.90 6.06 -13.85
C LEU A 32 12.91 7.39 -13.05
N ARG A 33 13.66 7.42 -11.97
CA ARG A 33 13.80 8.62 -11.12
C ARG A 33 14.37 9.80 -11.93
N ASP A 34 15.43 9.57 -12.67
CA ASP A 34 16.09 10.60 -13.49
C ASP A 34 15.15 11.12 -14.58
N ALA A 35 14.35 10.25 -15.20
CA ALA A 35 13.35 10.65 -16.19
C ALA A 35 12.25 11.53 -15.58
N LEU A 36 11.78 11.22 -14.36
CA LEU A 36 10.80 12.06 -13.66
C LEU A 36 11.36 13.45 -13.33
N ILE A 37 12.62 13.53 -12.92
CA ILE A 37 13.29 14.81 -12.65
C ILE A 37 13.54 15.59 -13.96
N ALA A 38 14.00 14.91 -14.99
CA ALA A 38 14.27 15.51 -16.31
C ALA A 38 12.99 16.03 -16.99
N GLY A 39 11.83 15.42 -16.68
CA GLY A 39 10.51 15.87 -17.13
C GLY A 39 10.12 17.26 -16.61
N GLY A 40 10.83 17.76 -15.59
CA GLY A 40 10.73 19.13 -15.12
C GLY A 40 9.65 19.38 -14.05
N GLU A 41 8.73 18.46 -13.85
CA GLU A 41 7.64 18.58 -12.85
C GLU A 41 8.06 18.19 -11.43
N PHE A 42 9.08 17.34 -11.30
CA PHE A 42 9.55 16.84 -10.00
C PHE A 42 10.99 17.27 -9.72
N GLU A 43 11.33 17.32 -8.43
CA GLU A 43 12.68 17.55 -7.94
C GLU A 43 13.02 16.57 -6.81
N ALA A 44 14.31 16.25 -6.63
CA ALA A 44 14.76 15.42 -5.54
C ALA A 44 14.66 16.17 -4.21
N VAL A 45 14.13 15.51 -3.17
CA VAL A 45 14.03 16.09 -1.82
C VAL A 45 15.41 16.13 -1.15
N SER A 46 16.18 15.07 -1.25
CA SER A 46 17.57 14.98 -0.79
C SER A 46 18.33 13.86 -1.47
N ASN A 47 19.67 13.88 -1.37
CA ASN A 47 20.50 12.79 -1.90
C ASN A 47 20.43 11.53 -1.05
N ASP A 48 20.09 11.64 0.23
CA ASP A 48 20.00 10.51 1.17
C ASP A 48 18.63 9.80 1.11
N ALA A 49 17.64 10.44 0.51
CA ALA A 49 16.30 9.91 0.35
C ALA A 49 15.96 9.77 -1.15
N VAL A 50 16.68 8.89 -1.85
CA VAL A 50 16.60 8.71 -3.31
C VAL A 50 15.19 8.34 -3.80
N HIS A 51 14.37 7.74 -2.93
CA HIS A 51 12.97 7.38 -3.22
C HIS A 51 12.00 8.55 -3.12
N LYS A 52 12.44 9.70 -2.58
CA LYS A 52 11.57 10.87 -2.33
C LYS A 52 11.76 11.95 -3.38
N LEU A 53 10.65 12.27 -4.03
CA LEU A 53 10.55 13.41 -4.92
C LEU A 53 9.50 14.40 -4.38
N SER A 54 9.57 15.64 -4.83
CA SER A 54 8.55 16.66 -4.58
C SER A 54 8.07 17.24 -5.91
N HIS A 55 6.77 17.40 -6.06
CA HIS A 55 6.22 18.11 -7.22
C HIS A 55 6.48 19.62 -7.07
N LYS A 56 7.20 20.23 -8.02
CA LYS A 56 7.74 21.58 -7.90
C LYS A 56 6.71 22.66 -7.59
N ASN A 57 5.55 22.60 -8.23
CA ASN A 57 4.54 23.65 -8.10
C ASN A 57 3.70 23.50 -6.83
N SER A 58 3.29 22.28 -6.47
CA SER A 58 2.41 22.04 -5.33
C SER A 58 3.15 21.65 -4.06
N GLN A 59 4.45 21.33 -4.17
CA GLN A 59 5.28 20.77 -3.09
C GLN A 59 4.70 19.47 -2.52
N TYR A 60 3.90 18.75 -3.32
CA TYR A 60 3.30 17.50 -2.91
C TYR A 60 4.34 16.38 -2.95
N PRO A 61 4.54 15.64 -1.85
CA PRO A 61 5.52 14.57 -1.77
C PRO A 61 5.10 13.37 -2.64
N LEU A 62 6.08 12.77 -3.29
CA LEU A 62 5.98 11.54 -4.06
C LEU A 62 7.04 10.57 -3.57
N ASP A 63 6.62 9.46 -2.98
CA ASP A 63 7.50 8.38 -2.56
C ASP A 63 7.44 7.25 -3.59
N ILE A 64 8.59 6.86 -4.16
CA ILE A 64 8.69 5.77 -5.14
C ILE A 64 9.51 4.65 -4.52
N VAL A 65 8.85 3.54 -4.20
CA VAL A 65 9.49 2.39 -3.54
C VAL A 65 9.67 1.27 -4.57
N PRO A 66 10.93 0.95 -4.95
CA PRO A 66 11.18 -0.16 -5.85
C PRO A 66 11.04 -1.50 -5.12
N PHE A 67 10.64 -2.54 -5.85
CA PHE A 67 10.59 -3.91 -5.38
C PHE A 67 10.83 -4.90 -6.54
N GLY A 68 10.85 -6.19 -6.28
CA GLY A 68 11.10 -7.22 -7.29
C GLY A 68 12.58 -7.56 -7.40
N GLY A 69 13.22 -7.27 -8.53
CA GLY A 69 14.60 -7.68 -8.79
C GLY A 69 15.68 -6.99 -7.94
N VAL A 70 15.31 -5.99 -7.14
CA VAL A 70 16.19 -5.30 -6.18
C VAL A 70 16.06 -5.83 -4.75
N GLU A 71 15.12 -6.74 -4.52
CA GLU A 71 14.92 -7.38 -3.23
C GLU A 71 16.00 -8.44 -2.95
N ARG A 72 16.35 -8.58 -1.68
CA ARG A 72 17.10 -9.71 -1.17
C ARG A 72 16.21 -10.95 -1.04
N ALA A 73 16.80 -12.11 -0.84
CA ALA A 73 16.10 -13.39 -0.72
C ALA A 73 15.09 -13.44 0.44
N ASP A 74 15.30 -12.62 1.47
CA ASP A 74 14.40 -12.46 2.63
C ASP A 74 13.30 -11.41 2.41
N ARG A 75 13.11 -10.96 1.16
CA ARG A 75 12.15 -9.90 0.78
C ARG A 75 12.43 -8.55 1.42
N THR A 76 13.68 -8.27 1.77
CA THR A 76 14.10 -6.95 2.19
C THR A 76 14.77 -6.20 1.05
N LEU A 77 14.73 -4.89 1.12
CA LEU A 77 15.41 -3.96 0.24
C LEU A 77 16.43 -3.16 1.03
N ALA A 78 17.68 -3.14 0.60
CA ALA A 78 18.72 -2.27 1.18
C ALA A 78 19.04 -1.13 0.22
N TRP A 79 18.91 0.10 0.69
CA TRP A 79 19.11 1.27 -0.14
C TRP A 79 20.59 1.53 -0.42
N PRO A 80 20.98 1.68 -1.71
CA PRO A 80 22.34 2.06 -2.04
C PRO A 80 22.61 3.53 -1.64
N PRO A 81 23.90 3.94 -1.46
CA PRO A 81 25.10 3.12 -1.70
C PRO A 81 25.58 2.34 -0.47
N ASP A 82 25.14 2.71 0.72
CA ASP A 82 25.69 2.20 1.97
C ASP A 82 24.94 1.00 2.56
N GLU A 83 23.74 0.72 2.03
CA GLU A 83 22.85 -0.38 2.46
C GLU A 83 22.46 -0.37 3.95
N HIS A 84 22.63 0.77 4.63
CA HIS A 84 22.29 0.91 6.06
C HIS A 84 20.79 0.97 6.29
N THR A 85 20.06 1.57 5.37
CA THR A 85 18.59 1.61 5.46
C THR A 85 18.01 0.38 4.79
N VAL A 86 17.40 -0.47 5.59
CA VAL A 86 16.71 -1.68 5.13
C VAL A 86 15.21 -1.47 5.24
N PHE A 87 14.49 -1.87 4.20
CA PHE A 87 13.04 -1.78 4.09
C PHE A 87 12.46 -3.19 3.87
N ASP A 88 11.38 -3.53 4.56
CA ASP A 88 10.67 -4.79 4.36
C ASP A 88 9.69 -4.64 3.18
N CYS A 89 9.89 -5.43 2.13
CA CYS A 89 9.05 -5.47 0.93
C CYS A 89 7.90 -6.48 1.03
N PHE A 90 7.70 -7.10 2.21
CA PHE A 90 6.60 -8.03 2.41
C PHE A 90 5.25 -7.34 2.13
N GLY A 91 4.40 -7.96 1.35
CA GLY A 91 3.13 -7.39 0.91
C GLY A 91 3.17 -6.64 -0.42
N MET A 92 4.35 -6.25 -0.95
CA MET A 92 4.44 -5.47 -2.20
C MET A 92 3.99 -6.29 -3.42
N HIS A 93 4.41 -7.55 -3.53
CA HIS A 93 4.00 -8.44 -4.61
C HIS A 93 2.51 -8.77 -4.52
N GLU A 94 2.01 -9.07 -3.32
CA GLU A 94 0.61 -9.34 -3.03
C GLU A 94 -0.25 -8.11 -3.37
N ALA A 95 0.21 -6.91 -3.00
CA ALA A 95 -0.47 -5.67 -3.32
C ALA A 95 -0.56 -5.39 -4.83
N MET A 96 0.50 -5.71 -5.57
CA MET A 96 0.49 -5.58 -7.03
C MET A 96 -0.47 -6.57 -7.67
N GLN A 97 -0.46 -7.84 -7.24
CA GLN A 97 -1.33 -8.90 -7.77
C GLN A 97 -2.81 -8.63 -7.48
N ALA A 98 -3.12 -8.09 -6.29
CA ALA A 98 -4.48 -7.76 -5.85
C ALA A 98 -4.88 -6.31 -6.14
N SER A 99 -4.18 -5.64 -7.06
CA SER A 99 -4.48 -4.27 -7.42
C SER A 99 -5.70 -4.18 -8.36
N HIS A 100 -6.43 -3.09 -8.25
CA HIS A 100 -7.51 -2.72 -9.16
C HIS A 100 -7.03 -1.68 -10.16
N GLN A 101 -7.32 -1.90 -11.45
CA GLN A 101 -7.04 -0.88 -12.45
C GLN A 101 -8.06 0.25 -12.37
N VAL A 102 -7.59 1.45 -12.08
CA VAL A 102 -8.41 2.67 -12.02
C VAL A 102 -8.02 3.57 -13.17
N ARG A 103 -9.02 4.00 -13.94
CA ARG A 103 -8.83 4.94 -15.04
C ARG A 103 -9.09 6.37 -14.57
N LEU A 104 -8.08 7.22 -14.72
CA LEU A 104 -8.17 8.65 -14.42
C LEU A 104 -8.89 9.41 -15.57
N PRO A 105 -9.44 10.61 -15.29
CA PRO A 105 -10.14 11.42 -16.30
C PRO A 105 -9.30 11.70 -17.55
N GLU A 106 -7.99 11.86 -17.41
CA GLU A 106 -7.05 12.12 -18.51
C GLU A 106 -6.73 10.86 -19.35
N GLY A 107 -7.38 9.74 -19.05
CA GLY A 107 -7.21 8.48 -19.78
C GLY A 107 -6.02 7.63 -19.31
N VAL A 108 -5.29 8.07 -18.31
CA VAL A 108 -4.21 7.30 -17.67
C VAL A 108 -4.83 6.23 -16.77
N SER A 109 -4.32 5.00 -16.86
CA SER A 109 -4.71 3.91 -15.96
C SER A 109 -3.63 3.68 -14.91
N LEU A 110 -4.05 3.54 -13.66
CA LEU A 110 -3.19 3.22 -12.52
C LEU A 110 -3.67 1.92 -11.86
N ASN A 111 -2.73 1.16 -11.35
CA ASN A 111 -3.03 0.04 -10.46
C ASN A 111 -3.08 0.56 -9.02
N VAL A 112 -4.22 0.40 -8.36
CA VAL A 112 -4.44 0.82 -6.98
C VAL A 112 -4.57 -0.44 -6.11
N ALA A 113 -3.76 -0.53 -5.06
CA ALA A 113 -3.81 -1.67 -4.15
C ALA A 113 -5.18 -1.80 -3.48
N SER A 114 -5.69 -3.03 -3.34
CA SER A 114 -6.94 -3.30 -2.61
C SER A 114 -6.82 -2.95 -1.13
N ILE A 115 -7.94 -2.81 -0.42
CA ILE A 115 -7.94 -2.51 1.03
C ILE A 115 -7.21 -3.61 1.83
N PRO A 116 -7.42 -4.92 1.59
CA PRO A 116 -6.64 -5.97 2.25
C PRO A 116 -5.14 -5.85 2.00
N ALA A 117 -4.74 -5.51 0.76
CA ALA A 117 -3.33 -5.30 0.44
C ALA A 117 -2.74 -4.08 1.14
N LEU A 118 -3.47 -2.96 1.20
CA LEU A 118 -3.05 -1.77 1.96
C LEU A 118 -2.94 -2.06 3.45
N ALA A 119 -3.85 -2.86 4.02
CA ALA A 119 -3.78 -3.27 5.41
C ALA A 119 -2.53 -4.12 5.68
N LEU A 120 -2.20 -5.06 4.78
CA LEU A 120 -0.98 -5.86 4.86
C LEU A 120 0.27 -4.98 4.84
N LEU A 121 0.38 -4.05 3.87
CA LEU A 121 1.50 -3.09 3.80
C LEU A 121 1.60 -2.21 5.04
N LYS A 122 0.47 -1.80 5.64
CA LYS A 122 0.46 -1.01 6.88
C LYS A 122 0.90 -1.82 8.10
N ILE A 123 0.58 -3.11 8.17
CA ILE A 123 1.07 -3.99 9.24
C ILE A 123 2.58 -4.16 9.12
N THR A 124 3.11 -4.42 7.92
CA THR A 124 4.54 -4.52 7.66
C THR A 124 5.26 -3.23 8.05
N ALA A 125 4.79 -2.09 7.56
CA ALA A 125 5.35 -0.80 7.89
C ALA A 125 5.29 -0.47 9.40
N TRP A 126 4.19 -0.83 10.07
CA TRP A 126 4.08 -0.68 11.51
C TRP A 126 5.07 -1.58 12.25
N HIS A 127 5.23 -2.83 11.83
CA HIS A 127 6.19 -3.75 12.41
C HIS A 127 7.61 -3.18 12.36
N ASP A 128 8.03 -2.65 11.21
CA ASP A 128 9.38 -2.12 11.01
C ASP A 128 9.67 -0.88 11.85
N ARG A 129 8.71 0.02 11.93
CA ARG A 129 8.97 1.35 12.49
C ARG A 129 8.22 1.67 13.78
N ARG A 130 7.49 0.72 14.40
CA ARG A 130 6.72 0.94 15.63
C ARG A 130 7.49 1.49 16.80
N LEU A 131 8.80 1.20 16.88
CA LEU A 131 9.66 1.69 17.94
C LEU A 131 10.17 3.12 17.68
N THR A 132 10.29 3.52 16.41
CA THR A 132 10.85 4.80 15.98
C THR A 132 9.77 5.84 15.73
N PHE A 133 8.66 5.44 15.07
CA PHE A 133 7.55 6.33 14.66
C PHE A 133 6.23 5.85 15.25
N ARG A 134 6.11 5.92 16.57
CA ARG A 134 4.92 5.47 17.31
C ARG A 134 3.63 6.15 16.81
N GLY A 135 2.63 5.35 16.49
CA GLY A 135 1.29 5.82 16.19
C GLY A 135 1.06 6.35 14.77
N ARG A 136 2.03 6.24 13.85
CA ARG A 136 1.85 6.71 12.47
C ARG A 136 0.92 5.81 11.65
N ASP A 137 1.12 4.50 11.70
CA ASP A 137 0.42 3.53 10.86
C ASP A 137 -0.84 2.95 11.52
N ALA A 138 -0.86 2.85 12.84
CA ALA A 138 -1.95 2.25 13.60
C ALA A 138 -3.33 2.91 13.38
N PRO A 139 -3.47 4.24 13.28
CA PRO A 139 -4.77 4.86 12.99
C PRO A 139 -5.32 4.51 11.60
N ASP A 140 -4.47 4.35 10.59
CA ASP A 140 -4.90 3.93 9.25
C ASP A 140 -5.38 2.49 9.25
N LEU A 141 -4.63 1.61 9.92
CA LEU A 141 -5.02 0.22 10.09
C LEU A 141 -6.36 0.09 10.84
N LEU A 142 -6.57 0.90 11.90
CA LEU A 142 -7.83 0.90 12.63
C LEU A 142 -9.02 1.30 11.75
N LEU A 143 -8.84 2.27 10.84
CA LEU A 143 -9.88 2.65 9.88
C LEU A 143 -10.23 1.49 8.94
N TYR A 144 -9.22 0.76 8.42
CA TYR A 144 -9.47 -0.42 7.59
C TYR A 144 -10.20 -1.51 8.37
N LEU A 145 -9.79 -1.82 9.59
CA LEU A 145 -10.43 -2.82 10.43
C LEU A 145 -11.90 -2.50 10.71
N ARG A 146 -12.24 -1.22 10.95
CA ARG A 146 -13.60 -0.80 11.27
C ARG A 146 -14.54 -0.75 10.08
N HIS A 147 -14.02 -0.36 8.91
CA HIS A 147 -14.86 0.03 7.77
C HIS A 147 -14.75 -0.92 6.56
N TYR A 148 -13.99 -2.00 6.66
CA TYR A 148 -13.83 -2.89 5.52
C TYR A 148 -15.14 -3.51 5.07
N PHE A 149 -16.00 -3.91 6.00
CA PHE A 149 -17.32 -4.45 5.70
C PHE A 149 -18.18 -3.44 4.93
N ASP A 150 -18.14 -2.15 5.30
CA ASP A 150 -18.86 -1.09 4.59
C ASP A 150 -18.36 -0.92 3.15
N CYS A 151 -17.07 -1.18 2.92
CA CYS A 151 -16.45 -1.03 1.59
C CYS A 151 -16.78 -2.18 0.64
N VAL A 152 -16.84 -3.41 1.13
CA VAL A 152 -17.08 -4.60 0.29
C VAL A 152 -18.56 -4.99 0.22
N GLY A 153 -19.34 -4.61 1.22
CA GLY A 153 -20.77 -4.82 1.29
C GLY A 153 -21.18 -6.23 1.72
N TYR A 154 -22.48 -6.34 1.99
CA TYR A 154 -23.10 -7.57 2.49
C TYR A 154 -22.96 -8.75 1.53
N ASP A 155 -23.15 -8.51 0.22
CA ASP A 155 -23.13 -9.58 -0.80
C ASP A 155 -21.79 -10.29 -0.87
N HIS A 156 -20.67 -9.54 -0.78
CA HIS A 156 -19.34 -10.13 -0.73
C HIS A 156 -19.17 -10.98 0.55
N ALA A 157 -19.48 -10.40 1.68
CA ALA A 157 -19.32 -11.05 2.97
C ALA A 157 -20.22 -12.31 3.09
N ALA A 158 -21.49 -12.24 2.68
CA ALA A 158 -22.41 -13.37 2.70
C ALA A 158 -22.02 -14.48 1.72
N THR A 159 -21.44 -14.14 0.57
CA THR A 159 -21.03 -15.12 -0.43
C THR A 159 -19.77 -15.89 -0.01
N HIS A 160 -18.81 -15.20 0.56
CA HIS A 160 -17.48 -15.78 0.84
C HIS A 160 -17.25 -16.13 2.30
N HIS A 161 -18.01 -15.55 3.23
CA HIS A 161 -17.80 -15.62 4.68
C HIS A 161 -19.12 -15.63 5.46
N ALA A 162 -20.11 -16.42 5.01
CA ALA A 162 -21.45 -16.48 5.60
C ALA A 162 -21.44 -16.80 7.11
N ASP A 163 -20.47 -17.59 7.57
CA ASP A 163 -20.31 -17.97 8.97
C ASP A 163 -20.02 -16.77 9.92
N LEU A 164 -19.62 -15.62 9.38
CA LEU A 164 -19.45 -14.41 10.19
C LEU A 164 -20.77 -13.81 10.66
N PHE A 165 -21.90 -14.24 10.10
CA PHE A 165 -23.24 -13.78 10.45
C PHE A 165 -24.00 -14.74 11.34
N ASP A 166 -23.44 -15.94 11.63
CA ASP A 166 -24.09 -16.96 12.43
C ASP A 166 -23.98 -16.72 13.95
N ALA A 167 -23.26 -15.68 14.38
CA ALA A 167 -23.12 -15.36 15.79
C ALA A 167 -24.42 -14.76 16.36
N GLU A 168 -24.84 -15.22 17.57
CA GLU A 168 -26.02 -14.67 18.25
C GLU A 168 -25.86 -13.17 18.55
N ASP A 169 -24.61 -12.73 18.81
CA ASP A 169 -24.25 -11.34 19.09
C ASP A 169 -23.44 -10.76 17.89
N PHE A 170 -24.13 -10.38 16.81
CA PHE A 170 -23.48 -9.75 15.67
C PHE A 170 -22.91 -8.38 16.06
N ASP A 171 -21.59 -8.23 15.93
CA ASP A 171 -20.89 -6.96 16.07
C ASP A 171 -20.29 -6.55 14.71
N HIS A 172 -20.67 -5.36 14.24
CA HIS A 172 -20.27 -4.85 12.94
C HIS A 172 -18.75 -4.62 12.83
N GLU A 173 -18.11 -4.01 13.86
CA GLU A 173 -16.66 -3.72 13.83
C GLU A 173 -15.86 -5.02 13.93
N GLU A 174 -16.29 -5.98 14.76
CA GLU A 174 -15.64 -7.28 14.86
C GLU A 174 -15.77 -8.07 13.55
N THR A 175 -16.95 -8.09 12.95
CA THR A 175 -17.19 -8.73 11.66
C THR A 175 -16.33 -8.09 10.55
N SER A 176 -16.25 -6.76 10.51
CA SER A 176 -15.40 -6.04 9.58
C SER A 176 -13.93 -6.41 9.73
N ALA A 177 -13.42 -6.47 10.96
CA ALA A 177 -12.03 -6.84 11.22
C ALA A 177 -11.73 -8.30 10.85
N ARG A 178 -12.64 -9.23 11.15
CA ARG A 178 -12.51 -10.65 10.80
C ARG A 178 -12.53 -10.85 9.28
N LEU A 179 -13.43 -10.17 8.58
CA LEU A 179 -13.55 -10.20 7.12
C LEU A 179 -12.25 -9.72 6.46
N LEU A 180 -11.74 -8.55 6.91
CA LEU A 180 -10.46 -8.02 6.42
C LEU A 180 -9.32 -9.03 6.63
N GLY A 181 -9.23 -9.63 7.81
CA GLY A 181 -8.20 -10.62 8.12
C GLY A 181 -8.26 -11.85 7.22
N ARG A 182 -9.46 -12.35 6.90
CA ARG A 182 -9.64 -13.49 5.98
C ARG A 182 -9.23 -13.14 4.55
N ASP A 183 -9.64 -11.97 4.05
CA ASP A 183 -9.28 -11.54 2.71
C ASP A 183 -7.77 -11.24 2.59
N MET A 184 -7.12 -10.75 3.66
CA MET A 184 -5.67 -10.65 3.72
C MET A 184 -4.97 -12.01 3.65
N LEU A 185 -5.49 -13.04 4.33
CA LEU A 185 -4.95 -14.39 4.24
C LEU A 185 -5.04 -14.95 2.82
N GLN A 186 -6.16 -14.73 2.12
CA GLN A 186 -6.31 -15.15 0.73
C GLN A 186 -5.26 -14.51 -0.19
N LEU A 187 -4.85 -13.26 0.06
CA LEU A 187 -3.78 -12.61 -0.70
C LEU A 187 -2.42 -13.30 -0.49
N MET A 188 -2.14 -13.74 0.73
CA MET A 188 -0.87 -14.40 1.05
C MET A 188 -0.80 -15.84 0.54
N ASP A 189 -1.94 -16.51 0.43
CA ASP A 189 -2.05 -17.88 -0.08
C ASP A 189 -2.13 -17.94 -1.62
N ALA A 190 -2.33 -16.81 -2.28
CA ALA A 190 -2.36 -16.75 -3.74
C ALA A 190 -1.00 -17.15 -4.33
N PRO A 191 -0.96 -18.10 -5.30
CA PRO A 191 0.31 -18.51 -5.88
C PRO A 191 0.98 -17.31 -6.55
N ALA A 192 2.25 -17.07 -6.20
CA ALA A 192 3.05 -16.03 -6.84
C ALA A 192 3.04 -16.24 -8.36
N THR A 193 2.40 -15.36 -9.10
CA THR A 193 2.45 -15.35 -10.55
C THR A 193 3.89 -14.96 -10.95
N ARG A 194 4.64 -15.92 -11.50
CA ARG A 194 6.02 -15.73 -11.97
C ARG A 194 6.08 -14.90 -13.24
#